data_7eb016e9d60a7f6b19026288343fa3ab
#
_entry.id   7eb016e9d60a7f6b19026288343fa3ab
#
_cell.length_a   1.000
_cell.length_b   1.000
_cell.length_c   1.000
_cell.angle_alpha   90.00
_cell.angle_beta   90.00
_cell.angle_gamma   90.00
#
_symmetry.space_group_name_H-M   'P 1'
#
loop_
_entity.id
_entity.type
_entity.pdbx_description
1 polymer ?
#
loop_
_entity_poly.entity_id
_entity_poly.type
_entity_poly.pdbx_seq_one_letter_code
_entity_poly.pdbx_strand_id
1 'polypeptide(L)'
;MPFRIGFAGRGRDDLRTLEANPAFVKRLKAVRAALGKLQTNPRHPGLNTHKYSTMQGENGEEIFEAYAENNTPGAYRIFWHYGPGKDVITIIAITPHP
;
A
#
# COMPACT_ATOMS: atom_id res chain seq x y z
N MET A 1 2.82 -14.04 13.11
CA MET A 1 1.52 -13.38 13.33
C MET A 1 1.24 -12.43 12.19
N PRO A 2 0.05 -12.46 11.61
CA PRO A 2 -0.28 -11.50 10.57
C PRO A 2 -0.40 -10.10 11.15
N PHE A 3 -0.10 -9.11 10.33
CA PHE A 3 -0.29 -7.72 10.68
C PHE A 3 -1.75 -7.33 10.52
N ARG A 4 -2.18 -6.32 11.26
CA ARG A 4 -3.47 -5.66 11.02
C ARG A 4 -3.23 -4.49 10.08
N ILE A 5 -4.11 -4.34 9.11
CA ILE A 5 -4.03 -3.26 8.12
C ILE A 5 -4.94 -2.13 8.58
N GLY A 6 -4.37 -0.94 8.75
CA GLY A 6 -5.10 0.29 8.98
C GLY A 6 -4.90 1.25 7.83
N PHE A 7 -5.66 2.32 7.84
CA PHE A 7 -5.57 3.35 6.81
C PHE A 7 -5.47 4.73 7.45
N ALA A 8 -4.67 5.59 6.82
CA ALA A 8 -4.54 6.98 7.22
C ALA A 8 -4.32 7.82 5.97
N GLY A 9 -4.31 9.14 6.15
CA GLY A 9 -4.16 10.03 5.02
C GLY A 9 -5.21 9.74 3.97
N ARG A 10 -4.79 9.59 2.72
CA ARG A 10 -5.69 9.32 1.60
C ARG A 10 -5.87 7.82 1.31
N GLY A 11 -5.25 6.93 2.10
CA GLY A 11 -5.23 5.51 1.79
C GLY A 11 -6.59 4.87 1.62
N ARG A 12 -7.51 5.15 2.55
CA ARG A 12 -8.87 4.61 2.47
C ARG A 12 -9.63 5.13 1.25
N ASP A 13 -9.52 6.43 1.00
CA ASP A 13 -10.22 7.04 -0.13
C ASP A 13 -9.68 6.52 -1.45
N ASP A 14 -8.37 6.32 -1.55
CA ASP A 14 -7.75 5.73 -2.73
C ASP A 14 -8.31 4.33 -3.00
N LEU A 15 -8.44 3.52 -1.95
CA LEU A 15 -9.02 2.18 -2.09
C LEU A 15 -10.47 2.24 -2.52
N ARG A 16 -11.26 3.12 -1.92
CA ARG A 16 -12.67 3.29 -2.29
C ARG A 16 -12.84 3.73 -3.73
N THR A 17 -11.96 4.58 -4.21
CA THR A 17 -11.99 5.01 -5.62
C THR A 17 -11.84 3.81 -6.55
N LEU A 18 -10.93 2.90 -6.24
CA LEU A 18 -10.76 1.68 -7.03
C LEU A 18 -11.98 0.76 -6.94
N GLU A 19 -12.58 0.67 -5.76
CA GLU A 19 -13.76 -0.17 -5.54
C GLU A 19 -14.99 0.36 -6.27
N ALA A 20 -15.12 1.66 -6.39
CA ALA A 20 -16.32 2.31 -6.93
C ALA A 20 -16.38 2.29 -8.46
N ASN A 21 -15.26 2.07 -9.14
CA ASN A 21 -15.20 2.19 -10.60
C ASN A 21 -14.94 0.83 -11.26
N PRO A 22 -15.92 0.28 -12.01
CA PRO A 22 -15.73 -1.01 -12.70
C PRO A 22 -14.55 -1.06 -13.65
N ALA A 23 -14.10 0.09 -14.16
CA ALA A 23 -12.92 0.13 -15.02
C ALA A 23 -11.64 -0.26 -14.28
N PHE A 24 -11.64 -0.21 -12.95
CA PHE A 24 -10.48 -0.53 -12.12
C PHE A 24 -10.52 -1.95 -11.50
N VAL A 25 -11.39 -2.82 -11.99
CA VAL A 25 -11.56 -4.14 -11.35
C VAL A 25 -10.26 -4.95 -11.35
N LYS A 26 -9.50 -4.92 -12.42
CA LYS A 26 -8.22 -5.64 -12.52
C LYS A 26 -7.18 -5.04 -11.58
N ARG A 27 -7.11 -3.71 -11.54
CA ARG A 27 -6.19 -2.98 -10.65
C ARG A 27 -6.54 -3.21 -9.20
N LEU A 28 -7.82 -3.18 -8.87
CA LEU A 28 -8.29 -3.47 -7.51
C LEU A 28 -7.88 -4.86 -7.05
N LYS A 29 -7.98 -5.85 -7.95
CA LYS A 29 -7.56 -7.22 -7.64
C LYS A 29 -6.07 -7.26 -7.30
N ALA A 30 -5.23 -6.56 -8.08
CA ALA A 30 -3.80 -6.50 -7.83
C ALA A 30 -3.49 -5.80 -6.50
N VAL A 31 -4.18 -4.71 -6.21
CA VAL A 31 -4.01 -3.98 -4.93
C VAL A 31 -4.40 -4.87 -3.75
N ARG A 32 -5.54 -5.55 -3.84
CA ARG A 32 -5.98 -6.45 -2.76
C ARG A 32 -5.00 -7.60 -2.54
N ALA A 33 -4.44 -8.15 -3.61
CA ALA A 33 -3.42 -9.20 -3.48
C ALA A 33 -2.17 -8.67 -2.77
N ALA A 34 -1.75 -7.47 -3.09
CA ALA A 34 -0.60 -6.84 -2.43
C ALA A 34 -0.88 -6.54 -0.95
N LEU A 35 -2.08 -6.08 -0.62
CA LEU A 35 -2.48 -5.86 0.77
C LEU A 35 -2.45 -7.17 1.56
N GLY A 36 -2.90 -8.26 0.95
CA GLY A 36 -2.82 -9.58 1.57
C GLY A 36 -1.39 -10.02 1.84
N LYS A 37 -0.48 -9.77 0.91
CA LYS A 37 0.95 -10.06 1.09
C LYS A 37 1.53 -9.22 2.22
N LEU A 38 1.22 -7.91 2.26
CA LEU A 38 1.67 -7.04 3.33
C LEU A 38 1.21 -7.54 4.69
N GLN A 39 -0.04 -7.97 4.78
CA GLN A 39 -0.61 -8.47 6.02
C GLN A 39 0.10 -9.71 6.52
N THR A 40 0.47 -10.60 5.61
CA THR A 40 1.12 -11.87 5.93
C THR A 40 2.63 -11.70 6.15
N ASN A 41 3.27 -10.94 5.25
CA ASN A 41 4.72 -10.75 5.30
C ASN A 41 5.10 -9.49 4.51
N PRO A 42 5.34 -8.35 5.21
CA PRO A 42 5.72 -7.09 4.53
C PRO A 42 7.01 -7.19 3.72
N ARG A 43 7.83 -8.21 3.99
CA ARG A 43 9.07 -8.44 3.25
C ARG A 43 8.91 -9.43 2.12
N HIS A 44 7.68 -9.78 1.75
CA HIS A 44 7.41 -10.70 0.65
C HIS A 44 8.11 -10.19 -0.62
N PRO A 45 8.89 -11.05 -1.31
CA PRO A 45 9.67 -10.59 -2.48
C PRO A 45 8.80 -9.99 -3.59
N GLY A 46 7.56 -10.46 -3.75
CA GLY A 46 6.66 -9.95 -4.78
C GLY A 46 6.24 -8.50 -4.58
N LEU A 47 6.43 -7.95 -3.38
CA LEU A 47 6.11 -6.55 -3.09
C LEU A 47 7.21 -5.58 -3.50
N ASN A 48 8.44 -6.06 -3.69
CA ASN A 48 9.59 -5.19 -3.97
C ASN A 48 9.65 -4.00 -3.01
N THR A 49 9.36 -4.23 -1.75
CA THR A 49 9.29 -3.17 -0.74
C THR A 49 10.62 -2.46 -0.59
N HIS A 50 10.57 -1.14 -0.60
CA HIS A 50 11.74 -0.31 -0.34
C HIS A 50 11.32 1.02 0.30
N LYS A 51 12.27 1.69 0.93
CA LYS A 51 12.01 2.98 1.56
C LYS A 51 11.66 4.03 0.51
N TYR A 52 10.74 4.90 0.87
CA TYR A 52 10.36 6.02 0.03
C TYR A 52 10.66 7.32 0.79
N SER A 53 11.88 7.81 0.62
CA SER A 53 12.42 8.89 1.46
C SER A 53 11.83 10.28 1.17
N THR A 54 11.09 10.44 0.09
CA THR A 54 10.45 11.72 -0.23
C THR A 54 9.14 11.94 0.53
N MET A 55 8.66 10.93 1.26
CA MET A 55 7.47 11.03 2.09
C MET A 55 7.82 10.70 3.53
N GLN A 56 7.05 11.27 4.45
CA GLN A 56 7.16 10.99 5.86
C GLN A 56 5.77 10.92 6.46
N GLY A 57 5.56 10.04 7.44
CA GLY A 57 4.30 9.96 8.16
C GLY A 57 4.06 11.19 9.02
N GLU A 58 2.82 11.38 9.46
CA GLU A 58 2.43 12.53 10.28
C GLU A 58 3.27 12.68 11.54
N ASN A 59 3.72 11.56 12.10
CA ASN A 59 4.54 11.54 13.31
C ASN A 59 5.99 11.19 13.01
N GLY A 60 6.45 11.44 11.78
CA GLY A 60 7.82 11.19 11.39
C GLY A 60 8.13 9.75 10.99
N GLU A 61 7.11 8.91 10.82
CA GLU A 61 7.32 7.51 10.45
C GLU A 61 8.00 7.39 9.10
N GLU A 62 8.87 6.40 8.98
CA GLU A 62 9.51 6.04 7.74
C GLU A 62 8.50 5.39 6.81
N ILE A 63 8.42 5.87 5.56
CA ILE A 63 7.46 5.37 4.59
C ILE A 63 8.13 4.36 3.67
N PHE A 64 7.39 3.32 3.34
CA PHE A 64 7.79 2.29 2.40
C PHE A 64 6.86 2.27 1.20
N GLU A 65 7.39 1.90 0.05
CA GLU A 65 6.64 1.70 -1.17
C GLU A 65 6.60 0.21 -1.47
N ALA A 66 5.41 -0.32 -1.72
CA ALA A 66 5.22 -1.70 -2.15
C ALA A 66 4.54 -1.72 -3.53
N TYR A 67 4.88 -2.72 -4.35
CA TYR A 67 4.34 -2.84 -5.69
C TYR A 67 3.01 -3.59 -5.65
N ALA A 68 1.95 -2.95 -6.15
CA ALA A 68 0.70 -3.63 -6.45
C ALA A 68 0.71 -4.12 -7.89
N GLU A 69 1.24 -3.30 -8.79
CA GLU A 69 1.40 -3.63 -10.21
C GLU A 69 2.85 -3.45 -10.63
N ASN A 70 3.25 -4.12 -11.70
CA ASN A 70 4.60 -4.06 -12.22
C ASN A 70 4.57 -4.09 -13.75
N ASN A 71 5.56 -3.45 -14.39
CA ASN A 71 5.73 -3.45 -15.84
C ASN A 71 4.51 -2.95 -16.62
N THR A 72 3.70 -2.09 -16.01
CA THR A 72 2.51 -1.52 -16.61
C THR A 72 2.60 0.00 -16.53
N PRO A 73 2.28 0.74 -17.59
CA PRO A 73 2.24 2.20 -17.50
C PRO A 73 1.30 2.64 -16.39
N GLY A 74 1.74 3.59 -15.56
CA GLY A 74 0.96 4.04 -14.42
C GLY A 74 0.76 2.99 -13.36
N ALA A 75 1.69 2.03 -13.25
CA ALA A 75 1.61 0.95 -12.26
C ALA A 75 1.38 1.49 -10.86
N TYR A 76 0.41 0.91 -10.17
CA TYR A 76 0.04 1.37 -8.84
C TYR A 76 0.99 0.85 -7.77
N ARG A 77 1.21 1.73 -6.76
CA ARG A 77 2.06 1.47 -5.60
C ARG A 77 1.25 1.69 -4.34
N ILE A 78 1.63 0.99 -3.29
CA ILE A 78 1.04 1.15 -1.95
C ILE A 78 2.10 1.78 -1.07
N PHE A 79 1.78 2.93 -0.49
CA PHE A 79 2.67 3.63 0.45
C PHE A 79 2.18 3.37 1.86
N TRP A 80 3.09 2.96 2.74
CA TRP A 80 2.70 2.47 4.05
C TRP A 80 3.81 2.67 5.06
N HIS A 81 3.48 2.57 6.33
CA HIS A 81 4.46 2.56 7.42
C HIS A 81 4.05 1.55 8.48
N TYR A 82 5.02 1.16 9.30
CA TYR A 82 4.74 0.35 10.48
C TYR A 82 4.08 1.22 11.55
N GLY A 83 3.19 0.61 12.34
CA GLY A 83 2.50 1.27 13.43
C GLY A 83 1.32 2.13 12.98
N PRO A 84 0.73 2.91 13.90
CA PRO A 84 1.06 2.92 15.32
C PRO A 84 0.64 1.62 15.98
N GLY A 85 1.41 1.23 16.93
CA GLY A 85 1.16 0.00 17.66
C GLY A 85 1.85 -1.21 17.04
N LYS A 86 1.91 -2.25 17.86
CA LYS A 86 2.56 -3.50 17.48
C LYS A 86 1.71 -4.23 16.45
N ASP A 87 2.37 -4.83 15.47
CA ASP A 87 1.74 -5.67 14.44
C ASP A 87 0.69 -4.92 13.62
N VAL A 88 0.86 -3.61 13.46
CA VAL A 88 0.00 -2.78 12.61
C VAL A 88 0.81 -2.23 11.44
N ILE A 89 0.19 -2.26 10.28
CA ILE A 89 0.67 -1.58 9.08
C ILE A 89 -0.40 -0.57 8.68
N THR A 90 0.00 0.68 8.47
CA THR A 90 -0.91 1.75 8.07
C THR A 90 -0.66 2.12 6.62
N ILE A 91 -1.70 2.03 5.81
CA ILE A 91 -1.66 2.40 4.39
C ILE A 91 -2.00 3.88 4.27
N ILE A 92 -1.09 4.67 3.69
CA ILE A 92 -1.28 6.12 3.60
C ILE A 92 -1.64 6.61 2.20
N ALA A 93 -1.38 5.81 1.17
CA ALA A 93 -1.76 6.15 -0.20
C ALA A 93 -1.70 4.89 -1.08
N ILE A 94 -2.55 4.87 -2.10
CA ILE A 94 -2.54 3.82 -3.14
C ILE A 94 -2.69 4.57 -4.46
N THR A 95 -1.58 4.77 -5.16
CA THR A 95 -1.54 5.66 -6.32
C THR A 95 -0.61 5.12 -7.40
N PRO A 96 -0.68 5.67 -8.62
CA PRO A 96 0.35 5.39 -9.61
C PRO A 96 1.73 5.77 -9.06
N HIS A 97 2.75 5.08 -9.51
CA HIS A 97 4.13 5.42 -9.14
C HIS A 97 4.45 6.85 -9.59
N PRO A 98 4.87 7.72 -8.68
CA PRO A 98 5.17 9.11 -9.02
C PRO A 98 6.41 9.27 -9.90
#